data_ad5c23a9f8ffe397db998767fb25162e
#
_entry.id   ad5c23a9f8ffe397db998767fb25162e
#
_cell.length_a   1.000
_cell.length_b   1.000
_cell.length_c   1.000
_cell.angle_alpha   90.00
_cell.angle_beta   90.00
_cell.angle_gamma   90.00
#
_symmetry.space_group_name_H-M   'P 1'
#
loop_
_entity.id
_entity.type
_entity.pdbx_description
1 polymer ?
#
loop_
_entity_poly.entity_id
_entity_poly.type
_entity_poly.pdbx_seq_one_letter_code
_entity_poly.pdbx_strand_id
1 'polypeptide(L)'
;RGDEPVDEIRMENGTLSSLDAFANKYPFKKGIIGAVRHLTDCEEQTLGRLQIPMLRFTSETPIPVSNRYRTPKTLGSDRLAAVIGASSLKPGTDLLIIDAGTCITYEVIDARGNYWGGNIAPGMQMRLRALHEYTARLPLVEAEGEVPGMGYNTETAIRSGVLRGMKYEIEGYIKSMRSKFPHLQVFLTGGNRINFDTNIKNLIFTDKYIVPRGLNRILDYNEELRTNSEKA
;
A
#
# COMPACT_ATOMS: atom_id res chain seq x y z
N ARG A 1 8.20 10.88 -15.07
CA ARG A 1 8.96 10.45 -16.27
C ARG A 1 9.78 9.23 -15.89
N GLY A 2 9.64 8.14 -16.62
CA GLY A 2 10.15 6.86 -16.15
C GLY A 2 9.41 6.44 -14.88
N ASP A 3 10.13 5.88 -13.89
CA ASP A 3 9.53 5.40 -12.65
C ASP A 3 9.44 6.47 -11.53
N GLU A 4 9.83 7.73 -11.82
CA GLU A 4 9.80 8.79 -10.83
C GLU A 4 8.49 9.58 -10.87
N PRO A 5 7.79 9.73 -9.72
CA PRO A 5 6.62 10.58 -9.60
C PRO A 5 6.96 12.04 -9.92
N VAL A 6 6.14 12.68 -10.76
CA VAL A 6 6.32 14.09 -11.15
C VAL A 6 5.46 15.00 -10.30
N ASP A 7 4.24 14.59 -10.03
CA ASP A 7 3.26 15.36 -9.25
C ASP A 7 2.23 14.41 -8.63
N GLU A 8 1.59 14.85 -7.55
CA GLU A 8 0.49 14.13 -6.91
C GLU A 8 -0.61 15.09 -6.49
N ILE A 9 -1.85 14.64 -6.56
CA ILE A 9 -2.99 15.29 -5.96
C ILE A 9 -3.74 14.32 -5.08
N ARG A 10 -4.09 14.78 -3.87
CA ARG A 10 -4.97 14.06 -2.96
C ARG A 10 -6.32 14.75 -2.93
N MET A 11 -7.37 14.01 -3.24
CA MET A 11 -8.74 14.51 -3.21
C MET A 11 -9.44 13.94 -1.98
N GLU A 12 -10.02 14.84 -1.20
CA GLU A 12 -10.83 14.44 -0.04
C GLU A 12 -12.26 14.08 -0.49
N ASN A 13 -12.95 13.32 0.32
CA ASN A 13 -14.37 12.96 0.16
C ASN A 13 -14.72 12.11 -1.08
N GLY A 14 -13.77 11.39 -1.66
CA GLY A 14 -14.07 10.45 -2.76
C GLY A 14 -14.65 11.12 -4.02
N THR A 15 -14.47 12.43 -4.18
CA THR A 15 -14.83 13.14 -5.40
C THR A 15 -13.60 13.32 -6.29
N LEU A 16 -13.77 13.15 -7.60
CA LEU A 16 -12.70 13.40 -8.57
C LEU A 16 -12.78 14.83 -9.14
N SER A 17 -13.33 15.78 -8.39
CA SER A 17 -13.67 17.12 -8.86
C SER A 17 -12.49 17.94 -9.38
N SER A 18 -11.28 17.68 -8.88
CA SER A 18 -10.05 18.37 -9.33
C SER A 18 -9.26 17.57 -10.36
N LEU A 19 -9.74 16.41 -10.78
CA LEU A 19 -9.01 15.52 -11.67
C LEU A 19 -8.83 16.12 -13.07
N ASP A 20 -9.87 16.80 -13.60
CA ASP A 20 -9.80 17.47 -14.90
C ASP A 20 -8.72 18.55 -14.93
N ALA A 21 -8.66 19.39 -13.89
CA ALA A 21 -7.65 20.43 -13.77
C ALA A 21 -6.24 19.84 -13.65
N PHE A 22 -6.10 18.76 -12.88
CA PHE A 22 -4.83 18.06 -12.74
C PHE A 22 -4.41 17.37 -14.04
N ALA A 23 -5.34 16.72 -14.75
CA ALA A 23 -5.07 16.05 -16.01
C ALA A 23 -4.66 17.03 -17.12
N ASN A 24 -5.24 18.24 -17.14
CA ASN A 24 -4.90 19.28 -18.10
C ASN A 24 -3.52 19.95 -17.85
N LYS A 25 -2.94 19.75 -16.66
CA LYS A 25 -1.62 20.29 -16.31
C LYS A 25 -0.48 19.60 -17.05
N TYR A 26 -0.68 18.34 -17.47
CA TYR A 26 0.35 17.51 -18.07
C TYR A 26 -0.17 16.80 -19.33
N PRO A 27 0.67 16.55 -20.35
CA PRO A 27 0.28 15.82 -21.56
C PRO A 27 0.26 14.28 -21.27
N PHE A 28 -0.70 13.82 -20.49
CA PHE A 28 -0.88 12.40 -20.23
C PHE A 28 -1.28 11.66 -21.51
N LYS A 29 -0.63 10.54 -21.78
CA LYS A 29 -0.94 9.68 -22.93
C LYS A 29 -1.80 8.48 -22.56
N LYS A 30 -1.73 8.02 -21.32
CA LYS A 30 -2.42 6.85 -20.78
C LYS A 30 -2.51 6.96 -19.27
N GLY A 31 -3.40 6.18 -18.66
CA GLY A 31 -3.56 6.10 -17.22
C GLY A 31 -3.91 4.69 -16.76
N ILE A 32 -3.84 4.48 -15.45
CA ILE A 32 -4.28 3.25 -14.80
C ILE A 32 -5.10 3.60 -13.56
N ILE A 33 -6.15 2.82 -13.34
CA ILE A 33 -7.03 2.94 -12.17
C ILE A 33 -6.93 1.66 -11.35
N GLY A 34 -6.45 1.78 -10.11
CA GLY A 34 -6.58 0.74 -9.08
C GLY A 34 -7.63 1.19 -8.06
N ALA A 35 -8.67 0.38 -7.88
CA ALA A 35 -9.73 0.68 -6.92
C ALA A 35 -10.02 -0.55 -6.05
N VAL A 36 -10.22 -0.32 -4.76
CA VAL A 36 -10.60 -1.35 -3.77
C VAL A 36 -12.13 -1.35 -3.51
N ARG A 37 -12.86 -0.48 -4.19
CA ARG A 37 -14.33 -0.37 -4.18
C ARG A 37 -14.86 -0.08 -5.58
N HIS A 38 -16.15 -0.22 -5.74
CA HIS A 38 -16.81 0.28 -6.96
C HIS A 38 -16.73 1.80 -7.02
N LEU A 39 -16.43 2.33 -8.19
CA LEU A 39 -16.50 3.75 -8.43
C LEU A 39 -17.97 4.17 -8.53
N THR A 40 -18.28 5.38 -8.09
CA THR A 40 -19.60 5.97 -8.24
C THR A 40 -19.83 6.41 -9.70
N ASP A 41 -21.09 6.58 -10.11
CA ASP A 41 -21.42 7.06 -11.45
C ASP A 41 -20.77 8.42 -11.75
N CYS A 42 -20.66 9.29 -10.74
CA CYS A 42 -20.00 10.59 -10.87
C CYS A 42 -18.50 10.45 -11.14
N GLU A 43 -17.82 9.53 -10.44
CA GLU A 43 -16.40 9.24 -10.65
C GLU A 43 -16.18 8.65 -12.05
N GLU A 44 -17.05 7.74 -12.49
CA GLU A 44 -16.99 7.14 -13.83
C GLU A 44 -17.18 8.20 -14.93
N GLN A 45 -18.15 9.10 -14.76
CA GLN A 45 -18.35 10.21 -15.70
C GLN A 45 -17.15 11.14 -15.76
N THR A 46 -16.52 11.45 -14.61
CA THR A 46 -15.32 12.30 -14.54
C THR A 46 -14.15 11.64 -15.26
N LEU A 47 -13.92 10.35 -15.02
CA LEU A 47 -12.88 9.60 -15.74
C LEU A 47 -13.14 9.54 -17.25
N GLY A 48 -14.39 9.37 -17.67
CA GLY A 48 -14.78 9.36 -19.09
C GLY A 48 -14.51 10.68 -19.83
N ARG A 49 -14.53 11.83 -19.13
CA ARG A 49 -14.23 13.14 -19.71
C ARG A 49 -12.76 13.35 -20.03
N LEU A 50 -11.85 12.63 -19.36
CA LEU A 50 -10.41 12.82 -19.55
C LEU A 50 -9.91 12.50 -20.96
N GLN A 51 -10.67 11.77 -21.77
CA GLN A 51 -10.30 11.33 -23.13
C GLN A 51 -8.90 10.68 -23.20
N ILE A 52 -8.44 10.10 -22.11
CA ILE A 52 -7.17 9.42 -21.98
C ILE A 52 -7.45 7.91 -21.90
N PRO A 53 -6.76 7.06 -22.67
CA PRO A 53 -6.87 5.62 -22.51
C PRO A 53 -6.54 5.19 -21.08
N MET A 54 -7.51 4.55 -20.41
CA MET A 54 -7.39 4.15 -19.00
C MET A 54 -7.44 2.64 -18.89
N LEU A 55 -6.37 2.04 -18.33
CA LEU A 55 -6.37 0.64 -17.92
C LEU A 55 -7.05 0.51 -16.56
N ARG A 56 -8.06 -0.35 -16.45
CA ARG A 56 -8.64 -0.71 -15.16
C ARG A 56 -7.91 -1.93 -14.61
N PHE A 57 -7.24 -1.74 -13.48
CA PHE A 57 -6.52 -2.81 -12.83
C PHE A 57 -7.52 -3.71 -12.07
N THR A 58 -7.67 -4.93 -12.55
CA THR A 58 -8.53 -5.97 -12.00
C THR A 58 -7.73 -7.24 -11.74
N SER A 59 -8.37 -8.26 -11.16
CA SER A 59 -7.77 -9.58 -10.96
C SER A 59 -7.41 -10.32 -12.27
N GLU A 60 -7.92 -9.86 -13.40
CA GLU A 60 -7.70 -10.46 -14.73
C GLU A 60 -6.62 -9.70 -15.52
N THR A 61 -6.21 -8.51 -15.03
CA THR A 61 -5.16 -7.72 -15.68
C THR A 61 -3.84 -8.47 -15.62
N PRO A 62 -3.13 -8.66 -16.75
CA PRO A 62 -1.81 -9.24 -16.76
C PRO A 62 -0.82 -8.48 -15.88
N ILE A 63 -0.01 -9.19 -15.11
CA ILE A 63 0.94 -8.61 -14.16
C ILE A 63 2.34 -9.23 -14.32
N PRO A 64 3.42 -8.49 -14.01
CA PRO A 64 4.79 -8.96 -14.18
C PRO A 64 5.32 -9.84 -13.03
N VAL A 65 4.42 -10.44 -12.22
CA VAL A 65 4.77 -11.34 -11.12
C VAL A 65 3.90 -12.58 -11.13
N SER A 66 4.37 -13.67 -10.54
CA SER A 66 3.59 -14.90 -10.40
C SER A 66 2.72 -14.83 -9.13
N ASN A 67 1.43 -14.60 -9.30
CA ASN A 67 0.49 -14.54 -8.18
C ASN A 67 0.15 -15.94 -7.69
N ARG A 68 0.59 -16.29 -6.46
CA ARG A 68 0.31 -17.57 -5.77
C ARG A 68 -0.81 -17.46 -4.73
N TYR A 69 -1.47 -16.31 -4.65
CA TYR A 69 -2.58 -16.09 -3.73
C TYR A 69 -3.78 -16.96 -4.15
N ARG A 70 -4.32 -17.75 -3.21
CA ARG A 70 -5.34 -18.78 -3.53
C ARG A 70 -6.68 -18.20 -4.00
N THR A 71 -6.99 -16.96 -3.64
CA THR A 71 -8.23 -16.28 -4.00
C THR A 71 -7.95 -14.95 -4.72
N PRO A 72 -7.36 -14.98 -5.93
CA PRO A 72 -6.89 -13.78 -6.62
C PRO A 72 -8.00 -12.75 -6.88
N LYS A 73 -9.25 -13.19 -7.02
CA LYS A 73 -10.42 -12.31 -7.25
C LYS A 73 -10.78 -11.44 -6.04
N THR A 74 -10.36 -11.82 -4.82
CA THR A 74 -10.62 -11.07 -3.58
C THR A 74 -9.40 -10.32 -3.08
N LEU A 75 -8.27 -10.42 -3.79
CA LEU A 75 -7.04 -9.71 -3.45
C LEU A 75 -7.20 -8.22 -3.78
N GLY A 76 -6.91 -7.36 -2.80
CA GLY A 76 -6.90 -5.91 -2.99
C GLY A 76 -5.90 -5.50 -4.06
N SER A 77 -6.34 -4.63 -4.96
CA SER A 77 -5.49 -4.11 -6.05
C SER A 77 -4.30 -3.29 -5.53
N ASP A 78 -4.48 -2.59 -4.42
CA ASP A 78 -3.46 -1.83 -3.70
C ASP A 78 -2.35 -2.72 -3.16
N ARG A 79 -2.69 -3.87 -2.56
CA ARG A 79 -1.75 -4.86 -2.04
C ARG A 79 -0.86 -5.40 -3.16
N LEU A 80 -1.47 -5.82 -4.27
CA LEU A 80 -0.75 -6.37 -5.41
C LEU A 80 0.11 -5.29 -6.11
N ALA A 81 -0.41 -4.07 -6.22
CA ALA A 81 0.37 -2.95 -6.75
C ALA A 81 1.59 -2.63 -5.86
N ALA A 82 1.43 -2.63 -4.52
CA ALA A 82 2.57 -2.43 -3.61
C ALA A 82 3.68 -3.48 -3.81
N VAL A 83 3.29 -4.75 -3.96
CA VAL A 83 4.23 -5.85 -4.23
C VAL A 83 4.96 -5.65 -5.56
N ILE A 84 4.24 -5.31 -6.63
CA ILE A 84 4.83 -5.09 -7.96
C ILE A 84 5.75 -3.88 -7.95
N GLY A 85 5.36 -2.80 -7.26
CA GLY A 85 6.20 -1.61 -7.11
C GLY A 85 7.51 -1.90 -6.39
N ALA A 86 7.46 -2.59 -5.26
CA ALA A 86 8.66 -2.97 -4.52
C ALA A 86 9.55 -3.94 -5.32
N SER A 87 8.95 -4.93 -5.99
CA SER A 87 9.67 -5.90 -6.82
C SER A 87 10.34 -5.22 -8.02
N SER A 88 9.76 -4.19 -8.60
CA SER A 88 10.38 -3.43 -9.70
C SER A 88 11.59 -2.62 -9.25
N LEU A 89 11.59 -2.11 -8.00
CA LEU A 89 12.72 -1.39 -7.42
C LEU A 89 13.87 -2.31 -6.99
N LYS A 90 13.55 -3.54 -6.59
CA LYS A 90 14.52 -4.53 -6.10
C LYS A 90 14.26 -5.90 -6.75
N PRO A 91 14.50 -6.00 -8.06
CA PRO A 91 14.30 -7.28 -8.77
C PRO A 91 15.23 -8.36 -8.22
N GLY A 92 14.76 -9.61 -8.22
CA GLY A 92 15.55 -10.75 -7.78
C GLY A 92 15.83 -10.79 -6.27
N THR A 93 14.99 -10.14 -5.46
CA THR A 93 15.17 -10.03 -4.00
C THR A 93 13.92 -10.53 -3.27
N ASP A 94 14.12 -11.24 -2.16
CA ASP A 94 13.03 -11.57 -1.24
C ASP A 94 12.58 -10.30 -0.51
N LEU A 95 11.29 -9.97 -0.59
CA LEU A 95 10.76 -8.72 -0.05
C LEU A 95 9.59 -8.98 0.91
N LEU A 96 9.57 -8.22 1.99
CA LEU A 96 8.41 -7.97 2.84
C LEU A 96 7.97 -6.52 2.62
N ILE A 97 6.77 -6.33 2.13
CA ILE A 97 6.17 -5.02 1.93
C ILE A 97 5.13 -4.79 3.03
N ILE A 98 5.29 -3.71 3.77
CA ILE A 98 4.41 -3.31 4.87
C ILE A 98 3.76 -1.98 4.49
N ASP A 99 2.46 -1.99 4.31
CA ASP A 99 1.68 -0.76 4.12
C ASP A 99 0.94 -0.43 5.42
N ALA A 100 1.38 0.63 6.09
CA ALA A 100 0.82 1.09 7.35
C ALA A 100 -0.19 2.23 7.11
N GLY A 101 -1.34 1.90 6.55
CA GLY A 101 -2.44 2.80 6.26
C GLY A 101 -3.64 2.64 7.21
N THR A 102 -4.85 2.70 6.66
CA THR A 102 -6.11 2.41 7.39
C THR A 102 -6.08 1.01 7.99
N CYS A 103 -5.60 0.03 7.21
CA CYS A 103 -5.13 -1.26 7.70
C CYS A 103 -3.60 -1.29 7.64
N ILE A 104 -2.99 -2.26 8.31
CA ILE A 104 -1.59 -2.63 8.06
C ILE A 104 -1.62 -3.91 7.26
N THR A 105 -0.98 -3.91 6.10
CA THR A 105 -0.80 -5.13 5.31
C THR A 105 0.66 -5.56 5.29
N TYR A 106 0.89 -6.86 5.22
CA TYR A 106 2.20 -7.49 5.22
C TYR A 106 2.26 -8.43 4.03
N GLU A 107 2.99 -8.10 2.99
CA GLU A 107 3.02 -8.86 1.74
C GLU A 107 4.40 -9.45 1.51
N VAL A 108 4.45 -10.70 1.02
CA VAL A 108 5.71 -11.40 0.76
C VAL A 108 5.81 -11.81 -0.70
N ILE A 109 6.89 -11.38 -1.34
CA ILE A 109 7.30 -11.86 -2.67
C ILE A 109 8.73 -12.40 -2.59
N ASP A 110 8.98 -13.55 -3.21
CA ASP A 110 10.32 -14.14 -3.23
C ASP A 110 11.18 -13.60 -4.40
N ALA A 111 12.48 -13.87 -4.34
CA ALA A 111 13.45 -13.47 -5.35
C ALA A 111 13.17 -14.01 -6.77
N ARG A 112 12.28 -15.01 -6.89
CA ARG A 112 11.84 -15.58 -8.19
C ARG A 112 10.61 -14.87 -8.75
N GLY A 113 10.10 -13.84 -8.03
CA GLY A 113 8.90 -13.12 -8.42
C GLY A 113 7.59 -13.84 -8.08
N ASN A 114 7.59 -14.81 -7.16
CA ASN A 114 6.35 -15.43 -6.68
C ASN A 114 5.80 -14.61 -5.51
N TYR A 115 4.63 -14.02 -5.69
CA TYR A 115 3.87 -13.40 -4.62
C TYR A 115 3.09 -14.46 -3.85
N TRP A 116 3.42 -14.64 -2.60
CA TRP A 116 2.86 -15.70 -1.74
C TRP A 116 1.61 -15.26 -0.97
N GLY A 117 1.30 -13.98 -0.98
CA GLY A 117 0.25 -13.39 -0.17
C GLY A 117 0.79 -12.69 1.07
N GLY A 118 -0.09 -12.48 2.02
CA GLY A 118 0.26 -11.71 3.21
C GLY A 118 -0.87 -11.67 4.24
N ASN A 119 -0.71 -10.81 5.23
CA ASN A 119 -1.64 -10.63 6.33
C ASN A 119 -2.23 -9.22 6.35
N ILE A 120 -3.39 -9.07 6.97
CA ILE A 120 -4.06 -7.79 7.17
C ILE A 120 -4.31 -7.63 8.67
N ALA A 121 -3.91 -6.49 9.22
CA ALA A 121 -4.16 -6.11 10.60
C ALA A 121 -4.82 -4.72 10.66
N PRO A 122 -5.52 -4.38 11.75
CA PRO A 122 -6.06 -3.05 11.93
C PRO A 122 -4.95 -1.99 11.99
N GLY A 123 -5.12 -0.87 11.30
CA GLY A 123 -4.24 0.28 11.42
C GLY A 123 -4.44 1.06 12.72
N MET A 124 -3.63 2.09 12.92
CA MET A 124 -3.58 2.85 14.17
C MET A 124 -4.94 3.45 14.57
N GLN A 125 -5.56 4.19 13.69
CA GLN A 125 -6.85 4.84 13.97
C GLN A 125 -7.96 3.81 14.19
N MET A 126 -7.92 2.68 13.48
CA MET A 126 -8.88 1.59 13.66
C MET A 126 -8.75 0.97 15.05
N ARG A 127 -7.53 0.77 15.56
CA ARG A 127 -7.26 0.24 16.92
C ARG A 127 -7.73 1.21 18.01
N LEU A 128 -7.43 2.51 17.86
CA LEU A 128 -7.85 3.53 18.82
C LEU A 128 -9.37 3.64 18.88
N ARG A 129 -10.04 3.67 17.73
CA ARG A 129 -11.52 3.67 17.64
C ARG A 129 -12.13 2.39 18.19
N ALA A 130 -11.57 1.23 17.89
CA ALA A 130 -12.10 -0.04 18.39
C ALA A 130 -12.10 -0.11 19.92
N LEU A 131 -11.06 0.40 20.59
CA LEU A 131 -11.03 0.48 22.05
C LEU A 131 -12.15 1.37 22.61
N HIS A 132 -12.46 2.47 21.95
CA HIS A 132 -13.58 3.32 22.34
C HIS A 132 -14.94 2.67 22.02
N GLU A 133 -15.14 2.22 20.81
CA GLU A 133 -16.43 1.74 20.31
C GLU A 133 -16.88 0.40 20.92
N TYR A 134 -15.93 -0.49 21.21
CA TYR A 134 -16.23 -1.83 21.74
C TYR A 134 -16.04 -1.97 23.24
N THR A 135 -15.86 -0.85 23.98
CA THR A 135 -15.80 -0.86 25.45
C THR A 135 -16.73 0.20 26.04
N ALA A 136 -17.22 -0.08 27.26
CA ALA A 136 -18.22 0.80 27.88
C ALA A 136 -17.67 2.14 28.39
N ARG A 137 -16.37 2.27 28.63
CA ARG A 137 -15.80 3.41 29.38
C ARG A 137 -14.49 3.97 28.82
N LEU A 138 -13.90 3.35 27.83
CA LEU A 138 -12.66 3.89 27.30
C LEU A 138 -12.93 5.11 26.42
N PRO A 139 -12.23 6.22 26.64
CA PRO A 139 -12.37 7.41 25.81
C PRO A 139 -11.78 7.16 24.42
N LEU A 140 -12.24 7.94 23.43
CA LEU A 140 -11.54 8.06 22.17
C LEU A 140 -10.24 8.84 22.41
N VAL A 141 -9.10 8.23 22.06
CA VAL A 141 -7.77 8.80 22.27
C VAL A 141 -7.11 9.05 20.94
N GLU A 142 -6.54 10.25 20.78
CA GLU A 142 -5.76 10.61 19.61
C GLU A 142 -4.37 9.95 19.65
N ALA A 143 -3.79 9.77 18.45
CA ALA A 143 -2.46 9.15 18.31
C ALA A 143 -1.34 10.06 18.83
N GLU A 144 -1.56 11.37 18.79
CA GLU A 144 -0.63 12.40 19.24
C GLU A 144 -0.59 12.46 20.77
N GLY A 145 0.60 12.66 21.30
CA GLY A 145 0.84 12.78 22.73
C GLY A 145 1.90 11.83 23.25
N GLU A 146 1.97 11.70 24.54
CA GLU A 146 3.00 10.92 25.22
C GLU A 146 2.75 9.41 25.08
N VAL A 147 3.81 8.67 24.77
CA VAL A 147 3.83 7.20 24.55
C VAL A 147 4.87 6.57 25.47
N PRO A 148 4.63 6.51 26.79
CA PRO A 148 5.57 5.91 27.74
C PRO A 148 5.71 4.40 27.52
N GLY A 149 6.74 3.81 28.14
CA GLY A 149 6.94 2.34 28.12
C GLY A 149 5.74 1.58 28.68
N MET A 150 5.19 2.08 29.79
CA MET A 150 3.93 1.64 30.41
C MET A 150 3.08 2.88 30.68
N GLY A 151 1.80 2.85 30.28
CA GLY A 151 0.87 3.95 30.56
C GLY A 151 0.59 4.07 32.04
N TYR A 152 0.49 5.32 32.51
CA TYR A 152 0.23 5.66 33.92
C TYR A 152 -1.14 6.31 34.14
N ASN A 153 -1.90 6.55 33.08
CA ASN A 153 -3.31 6.93 33.09
C ASN A 153 -4.01 6.29 31.88
N THR A 154 -5.33 6.39 31.79
CA THR A 154 -6.12 5.73 30.75
C THR A 154 -5.68 6.13 29.34
N GLU A 155 -5.45 7.42 29.08
CA GLU A 155 -5.05 7.89 27.74
C GLU A 155 -3.68 7.38 27.34
N THR A 156 -2.68 7.49 28.22
CA THR A 156 -1.33 7.01 27.94
C THR A 156 -1.30 5.49 27.83
N ALA A 157 -2.13 4.76 28.59
CA ALA A 157 -2.26 3.33 28.52
C ALA A 157 -2.83 2.88 27.15
N ILE A 158 -3.91 3.53 26.68
CA ILE A 158 -4.51 3.28 25.36
C ILE A 158 -3.50 3.61 24.25
N ARG A 159 -2.93 4.81 24.28
CA ARG A 159 -1.99 5.29 23.25
C ARG A 159 -0.74 4.41 23.19
N SER A 160 -0.12 4.12 24.31
CA SER A 160 1.07 3.25 24.36
C SER A 160 0.74 1.82 23.94
N GLY A 161 -0.38 1.28 24.39
CA GLY A 161 -0.82 -0.06 24.02
C GLY A 161 -0.99 -0.20 22.50
N VAL A 162 -1.61 0.77 21.85
CA VAL A 162 -1.80 0.75 20.40
C VAL A 162 -0.50 1.00 19.66
N LEU A 163 0.20 2.10 19.91
CA LEU A 163 1.35 2.50 19.09
C LEU A 163 2.55 1.57 19.30
N ARG A 164 2.85 1.22 20.55
CA ARG A 164 3.93 0.26 20.84
C ARG A 164 3.56 -1.15 20.41
N GLY A 165 2.28 -1.55 20.58
CA GLY A 165 1.79 -2.84 20.10
C GLY A 165 1.96 -3.00 18.60
N MET A 166 1.63 -1.98 17.81
CA MET A 166 1.88 -1.97 16.37
C MET A 166 3.36 -2.07 16.01
N LYS A 167 4.23 -1.33 16.74
CA LYS A 167 5.68 -1.42 16.57
C LYS A 167 6.15 -2.87 16.78
N TYR A 168 5.78 -3.48 17.90
CA TYR A 168 6.17 -4.86 18.22
C TYR A 168 5.63 -5.88 17.23
N GLU A 169 4.41 -5.67 16.73
CA GLU A 169 3.81 -6.51 15.69
C GLU A 169 4.65 -6.47 14.42
N ILE A 170 5.00 -5.29 13.93
CA ILE A 170 5.81 -5.11 12.72
C ILE A 170 7.21 -5.72 12.91
N GLU A 171 7.86 -5.45 14.03
CA GLU A 171 9.15 -6.04 14.38
C GLU A 171 9.09 -7.57 14.43
N GLY A 172 8.01 -8.11 14.99
CA GLY A 172 7.73 -9.54 15.03
C GLY A 172 7.60 -10.16 13.63
N TYR A 173 6.87 -9.49 12.72
CA TYR A 173 6.76 -9.92 11.31
C TYR A 173 8.11 -9.89 10.61
N ILE A 174 8.87 -8.80 10.74
CA ILE A 174 10.22 -8.69 10.16
C ILE A 174 11.11 -9.82 10.64
N LYS A 175 11.16 -10.05 11.95
CA LYS A 175 11.98 -11.10 12.56
C LYS A 175 11.55 -12.50 12.06
N SER A 176 10.25 -12.78 12.04
CA SER A 176 9.70 -14.06 11.59
C SER A 176 9.99 -14.32 10.11
N MET A 177 9.85 -13.30 9.25
CA MET A 177 10.11 -13.46 7.83
C MET A 177 11.60 -13.59 7.54
N ARG A 178 12.48 -12.89 8.25
CA ARG A 178 13.93 -13.04 8.09
C ARG A 178 14.45 -14.41 8.50
N SER A 179 13.78 -15.12 9.38
CA SER A 179 14.14 -16.52 9.71
C SER A 179 13.89 -17.46 8.52
N LYS A 180 12.97 -17.12 7.63
CA LYS A 180 12.64 -17.90 6.42
C LYS A 180 13.40 -17.41 5.18
N PHE A 181 13.66 -16.13 5.11
CA PHE A 181 14.33 -15.43 4.03
C PHE A 181 15.50 -14.62 4.60
N PRO A 182 16.71 -15.22 4.73
CA PRO A 182 17.85 -14.57 5.42
C PRO A 182 18.28 -13.23 4.82
N HIS A 183 18.06 -13.04 3.51
CA HIS A 183 18.41 -11.80 2.78
C HIS A 183 17.21 -10.88 2.53
N LEU A 184 16.10 -11.12 3.25
CA LEU A 184 14.87 -10.33 3.12
C LEU A 184 15.14 -8.84 3.27
N GLN A 185 14.67 -8.06 2.31
CA GLN A 185 14.57 -6.61 2.42
C GLN A 185 13.13 -6.21 2.76
N VAL A 186 13.00 -5.10 3.46
CA VAL A 186 11.69 -4.62 3.94
C VAL A 186 11.38 -3.27 3.35
N PHE A 187 10.23 -3.14 2.71
CA PHE A 187 9.65 -1.87 2.33
C PHE A 187 8.56 -1.47 3.29
N LEU A 188 8.58 -0.21 3.73
CA LEU A 188 7.51 0.39 4.53
C LEU A 188 6.90 1.56 3.76
N THR A 189 5.59 1.53 3.61
CA THR A 189 4.79 2.59 3.01
C THR A 189 3.57 2.89 3.90
N GLY A 190 2.70 3.78 3.45
CA GLY A 190 1.50 4.19 4.18
C GLY A 190 1.67 5.51 4.93
N GLY A 191 0.56 6.00 5.46
CA GLY A 191 0.50 7.32 6.11
C GLY A 191 0.84 7.32 7.61
N ASN A 192 0.90 6.15 8.25
CA ASN A 192 1.18 6.05 9.67
C ASN A 192 2.67 6.17 9.95
N ARG A 193 3.06 7.18 10.73
CA ARG A 193 4.45 7.35 11.16
C ARG A 193 4.73 6.40 12.32
N ILE A 194 5.62 5.44 12.11
CA ILE A 194 6.05 4.48 13.13
C ILE A 194 7.55 4.70 13.37
N ASN A 195 7.90 4.97 14.62
CA ASN A 195 9.29 5.15 15.02
C ASN A 195 9.90 3.80 15.40
N PHE A 196 10.87 3.36 14.63
CA PHE A 196 11.66 2.14 14.90
C PHE A 196 13.00 2.48 15.55
N ASP A 197 13.52 1.51 16.30
CA ASP A 197 14.89 1.59 16.79
C ASP A 197 15.90 1.49 15.64
N THR A 198 17.07 2.04 15.82
CA THR A 198 18.11 2.19 14.78
C THR A 198 18.41 0.88 14.05
N ASN A 199 18.45 -0.23 14.77
CA ASN A 199 18.78 -1.53 14.19
C ASN A 199 17.76 -2.02 13.17
N ILE A 200 16.47 -1.74 13.40
CA ILE A 200 15.40 -2.10 12.47
C ILE A 200 15.24 -1.04 11.39
N LYS A 201 15.37 0.24 11.75
CA LYS A 201 15.29 1.34 10.80
C LYS A 201 16.27 1.19 9.63
N ASN A 202 17.48 0.68 9.88
CA ASN A 202 18.49 0.44 8.85
C ASN A 202 18.14 -0.71 7.88
N LEU A 203 17.12 -1.51 8.20
CA LEU A 203 16.65 -2.63 7.38
C LEU A 203 15.43 -2.27 6.52
N ILE A 204 14.85 -1.10 6.73
CA ILE A 204 13.59 -0.68 6.12
C ILE A 204 13.87 0.40 5.09
N PHE A 205 13.44 0.14 3.86
CA PHE A 205 13.33 1.15 2.81
C PHE A 205 11.93 1.78 2.89
N THR A 206 11.88 3.10 2.89
CA THR A 206 10.60 3.82 2.90
C THR A 206 10.37 4.45 1.54
N ASP A 207 9.22 4.16 0.93
CA ASP A 207 8.77 4.83 -0.29
C ASP A 207 7.24 5.00 -0.26
N LYS A 208 6.79 6.24 -0.18
CA LYS A 208 5.35 6.57 -0.18
C LYS A 208 4.68 6.32 -1.52
N TYR A 209 5.45 6.11 -2.58
CA TYR A 209 4.97 5.91 -3.95
C TYR A 209 5.00 4.46 -4.41
N ILE A 210 5.21 3.50 -3.52
CA ILE A 210 5.28 2.07 -3.89
C ILE A 210 4.03 1.63 -4.66
N VAL A 211 2.83 1.98 -4.21
CA VAL A 211 1.57 1.64 -4.90
C VAL A 211 1.48 2.31 -6.27
N PRO A 212 1.65 3.64 -6.41
CA PRO A 212 1.73 4.30 -7.72
C PRO A 212 2.78 3.71 -8.66
N ARG A 213 3.97 3.38 -8.16
CA ARG A 213 5.03 2.72 -8.97
C ARG A 213 4.57 1.36 -9.48
N GLY A 214 3.92 0.57 -8.63
CA GLY A 214 3.36 -0.73 -9.03
C GLY A 214 2.27 -0.60 -10.09
N LEU A 215 1.38 0.36 -9.94
CA LEU A 215 0.38 0.65 -10.96
C LEU A 215 1.02 1.07 -12.29
N ASN A 216 2.02 1.96 -12.25
CA ASN A 216 2.76 2.34 -13.44
C ASN A 216 3.43 1.14 -14.11
N ARG A 217 4.10 0.27 -13.34
CA ARG A 217 4.73 -0.94 -13.88
C ARG A 217 3.72 -1.91 -14.52
N ILE A 218 2.53 -2.04 -13.93
CA ILE A 218 1.44 -2.83 -14.51
C ILE A 218 1.00 -2.23 -15.84
N LEU A 219 0.84 -0.91 -15.91
CA LEU A 219 0.46 -0.21 -17.13
C LEU A 219 1.49 -0.44 -18.23
N ASP A 220 2.77 -0.24 -17.95
CA ASP A 220 3.86 -0.44 -18.90
C ASP A 220 3.97 -1.90 -19.37
N TYR A 221 3.82 -2.87 -18.45
CA TYR A 221 3.81 -4.29 -18.78
C TYR A 221 2.70 -4.65 -19.77
N ASN A 222 1.50 -4.12 -19.61
CA ASN A 222 0.40 -4.36 -20.53
C ASN A 222 0.62 -3.71 -21.91
N GLU A 223 1.31 -2.57 -21.97
CA GLU A 223 1.72 -1.97 -23.24
C GLU A 223 2.80 -2.80 -23.95
N GLU A 224 3.78 -3.33 -23.22
CA GLU A 224 4.79 -4.26 -23.73
C GLU A 224 4.13 -5.49 -24.37
N LEU A 225 3.12 -6.08 -23.72
CA LEU A 225 2.38 -7.23 -24.24
C LEU A 225 1.62 -6.91 -25.53
N ARG A 226 0.94 -5.74 -25.59
CA ARG A 226 0.23 -5.30 -26.80
C ARG A 226 1.18 -5.13 -27.98
N THR A 227 2.27 -4.42 -27.76
CA THR A 227 3.27 -4.15 -28.82
C THR A 227 3.90 -5.45 -29.36
N ASN A 228 4.12 -6.44 -28.49
CA ASN A 228 4.64 -7.74 -28.90
C ASN A 228 3.62 -8.56 -29.69
N SER A 229 2.34 -8.46 -29.34
CA SER A 229 1.25 -9.14 -30.05
C SER A 229 0.97 -8.55 -31.44
N GLU A 230 1.24 -7.26 -31.66
CA GLU A 230 1.10 -6.58 -32.96
C GLU A 230 2.27 -6.89 -33.93
N LYS A 231 3.39 -7.39 -33.40
CA LYS A 231 4.59 -7.72 -34.17
C LYS A 231 4.69 -9.20 -34.54
N ALA A 232 3.85 -10.06 -33.94
CA ALA A 232 3.79 -11.50 -34.16
C ALA A 232 2.71 -11.89 -35.16
#